data_d6b49605ce45e09aade0041b059fe5c4
#
_entry.id   d6b49605ce45e09aade0041b059fe5c4
#
_cell.length_a   1.000
_cell.length_b   1.000
_cell.length_c   1.000
_cell.angle_alpha   90.00
_cell.angle_beta   90.00
_cell.angle_gamma   90.00
#
_symmetry.space_group_name_H-M   'P 1'
#
loop_
_entity.id
_entity.type
_entity.pdbx_description
1 polymer ?
#
loop_
_entity_poly.entity_id
_entity_poly.type
_entity_poly.pdbx_seq_one_letter_code
_entity_poly.pdbx_strand_id
1 'polypeptide(L)'
;VVLVTLFGRLCVIPLIYMICVSFAQTSTMYIKFDDIDFTDFSNCVYLFVNKNFGRPLLNSLIVVVASVILVDIVSCTMAYGFEKKPIPGKKPLFNMVLATMMIPTQVVFISLYVMIRKANLMNSYVALVIPLIGAFGVFMMRQFIRGVPNDFIEAAQIDGCSELRIFFQVVLPMVKPARITLAVFTFNSAWNMFLWPLIATTKNEMQTLKLATSSLTSHLATNYGYPMAAATISFLVPFILYCFMQKQFVEGIALGGVKG
;
A
#
# COMPACT_ATOMS: atom_id res chain seq x y z
N VAL A 1 25.79 10.27 15.69
CA VAL A 1 24.75 9.81 16.64
C VAL A 1 23.88 10.98 17.06
N VAL A 2 24.44 12.09 17.63
CA VAL A 2 23.67 13.23 18.16
C VAL A 2 22.73 13.86 17.13
N LEU A 3 23.20 14.15 15.90
CA LEU A 3 22.38 14.70 14.81
C LEU A 3 21.22 13.79 14.41
N VAL A 4 21.48 12.48 14.32
CA VAL A 4 20.44 11.49 13.97
C VAL A 4 19.39 11.40 15.06
N THR A 5 19.79 11.44 16.34
CA THR A 5 18.87 11.41 17.48
C THR A 5 18.03 12.69 17.54
N LEU A 6 18.63 13.86 17.28
CA LEU A 6 17.91 15.13 17.24
C LEU A 6 16.89 15.16 16.11
N PHE A 7 17.29 14.73 14.92
CA PHE A 7 16.40 14.63 13.77
C PHE A 7 15.24 13.65 14.02
N GLY A 8 15.53 12.49 14.61
CA GLY A 8 14.49 11.52 14.98
C GLY A 8 13.46 12.11 15.97
N ARG A 9 13.91 12.85 16.98
CA ARG A 9 13.02 13.54 17.93
C ARG A 9 12.13 14.58 17.21
N LEU A 10 12.69 15.38 16.32
CA LEU A 10 11.95 16.37 15.53
C LEU A 10 10.83 15.72 14.68
N CYS A 11 11.11 14.55 14.08
CA CYS A 11 10.12 13.82 13.28
C CYS A 11 8.98 13.23 14.13
N VAL A 12 9.20 12.92 15.40
CA VAL A 12 8.21 12.32 16.29
C VAL A 12 7.28 13.36 16.91
N ILE A 13 7.73 14.61 17.11
CA ILE A 13 6.94 15.68 17.74
C ILE A 13 5.57 15.87 17.06
N PRO A 14 5.44 16.05 15.73
CA PRO A 14 4.14 16.24 15.11
C PRO A 14 3.23 15.02 15.24
N LEU A 15 3.78 13.80 15.32
CA LEU A 15 2.99 12.58 15.55
C LEU A 15 2.43 12.53 16.97
N ILE A 16 3.25 12.88 17.98
CA ILE A 16 2.82 13.00 19.38
C ILE A 16 1.74 14.06 19.47
N TYR A 17 1.95 15.23 18.87
CA TYR A 17 0.97 16.30 18.86
C TYR A 17 -0.36 15.86 18.25
N MET A 18 -0.36 15.20 17.09
CA MET A 18 -1.55 14.65 16.45
C MET A 18 -2.30 13.68 17.38
N ILE A 19 -1.59 12.78 18.05
CA ILE A 19 -2.17 11.84 19.01
C ILE A 19 -2.77 12.59 20.21
N CYS A 20 -2.05 13.55 20.78
CA CYS A 20 -2.53 14.33 21.91
C CYS A 20 -3.82 15.10 21.57
N VAL A 21 -3.84 15.79 20.42
CA VAL A 21 -5.01 16.54 19.95
C VAL A 21 -6.22 15.64 19.69
N SER A 22 -5.99 14.36 19.36
CA SER A 22 -7.07 13.40 19.14
C SER A 22 -7.93 13.14 20.39
N PHE A 23 -7.41 13.42 21.59
CA PHE A 23 -8.10 13.31 22.87
C PHE A 23 -8.70 14.62 23.35
N ALA A 24 -8.51 15.73 22.62
CA ALA A 24 -8.96 17.05 23.06
C ALA A 24 -10.21 17.50 22.31
N GLN A 25 -11.11 18.14 23.03
CA GLN A 25 -12.27 18.86 22.47
C GLN A 25 -11.85 20.32 22.23
N THR A 26 -11.39 20.64 21.02
CA THR A 26 -10.83 21.96 20.75
C THR A 26 -11.28 22.54 19.42
N SER A 27 -11.63 23.84 19.45
CA SER A 27 -11.92 24.62 18.25
C SER A 27 -10.67 25.30 17.65
N THR A 28 -9.50 25.17 18.31
CA THR A 28 -8.24 25.78 17.89
C THR A 28 -7.16 24.73 17.69
N MET A 29 -6.16 25.03 16.84
CA MET A 29 -4.99 24.16 16.70
C MET A 29 -4.03 24.24 17.90
N TYR A 30 -4.13 25.29 18.73
CA TYR A 30 -3.24 25.47 19.87
C TYR A 30 -3.89 24.88 21.13
N ILE A 31 -3.27 23.83 21.67
CA ILE A 31 -3.73 23.15 22.88
C ILE A 31 -2.65 23.26 23.94
N LYS A 32 -3.07 23.57 25.18
CA LYS A 32 -2.23 23.42 26.35
C LYS A 32 -2.26 21.95 26.77
N PHE A 33 -1.11 21.38 27.08
CA PHE A 33 -1.03 19.97 27.50
C PHE A 33 -1.87 19.68 28.77
N ASP A 34 -2.08 20.67 29.60
CA ASP A 34 -2.92 20.58 30.83
C ASP A 34 -4.41 20.40 30.52
N ASP A 35 -4.86 20.76 29.30
CA ASP A 35 -6.26 20.66 28.88
C ASP A 35 -6.58 19.30 28.23
N ILE A 36 -5.61 18.36 28.16
CA ILE A 36 -5.77 17.06 27.49
C ILE A 36 -6.16 15.99 28.51
N ASP A 37 -7.37 15.47 28.35
CA ASP A 37 -7.80 14.27 29.08
C ASP A 37 -7.59 13.02 28.20
N PHE A 38 -6.51 12.28 28.45
CA PHE A 38 -6.18 11.05 27.74
C PHE A 38 -7.19 9.90 27.97
N THR A 39 -8.17 10.08 28.86
CA THR A 39 -9.26 9.13 29.07
C THR A 39 -10.49 9.47 28.23
N ASP A 40 -10.55 10.65 27.59
CA ASP A 40 -11.67 11.09 26.76
C ASP A 40 -11.54 10.54 25.32
N PHE A 41 -12.25 9.46 25.04
CA PHE A 41 -12.38 8.87 23.70
C PHE A 41 -13.57 9.43 22.90
N SER A 42 -14.19 10.52 23.31
CA SER A 42 -15.39 11.06 22.66
C SER A 42 -15.19 11.36 21.17
N ASN A 43 -14.01 11.85 20.77
CA ASN A 43 -13.68 12.08 19.36
C ASN A 43 -13.68 10.77 18.55
N CYS A 44 -13.09 9.70 19.09
CA CYS A 44 -13.11 8.39 18.45
C CYS A 44 -14.53 7.83 18.39
N VAL A 45 -15.29 7.91 19.48
CA VAL A 45 -16.69 7.46 19.53
C VAL A 45 -17.52 8.21 18.49
N TYR A 46 -17.38 9.52 18.40
CA TYR A 46 -18.06 10.33 17.39
C TYR A 46 -17.78 9.87 15.97
N LEU A 47 -16.52 9.58 15.64
CA LEU A 47 -16.13 9.08 14.32
C LEU A 47 -16.81 7.74 13.98
N PHE A 48 -16.80 6.79 14.91
CA PHE A 48 -17.35 5.47 14.65
C PHE A 48 -18.87 5.44 14.66
N VAL A 49 -19.51 6.17 15.58
CA VAL A 49 -20.96 6.15 15.76
C VAL A 49 -21.64 7.12 14.79
N ASN A 50 -21.19 8.38 14.75
CA ASN A 50 -21.88 9.44 13.99
C ASN A 50 -21.41 9.54 12.53
N LYS A 51 -20.15 9.21 12.25
CA LYS A 51 -19.57 9.29 10.89
C LYS A 51 -19.37 7.92 10.23
N ASN A 52 -19.77 6.83 10.89
CA ASN A 52 -19.61 5.46 10.38
C ASN A 52 -18.19 5.15 9.87
N PHE A 53 -17.16 5.65 10.57
CA PHE A 53 -15.76 5.62 10.16
C PHE A 53 -15.21 4.19 10.05
N GLY A 54 -15.88 3.23 10.65
CA GLY A 54 -15.59 1.79 10.53
C GLY A 54 -15.70 1.29 9.08
N ARG A 55 -16.64 1.83 8.28
CA ARG A 55 -16.82 1.41 6.89
C ARG A 55 -15.65 1.82 5.99
N PRO A 56 -15.18 3.09 5.95
CA PRO A 56 -13.97 3.49 5.25
C PRO A 56 -12.71 2.74 5.69
N LEU A 57 -12.57 2.43 6.98
CA LEU A 57 -11.47 1.62 7.50
C LEU A 57 -11.51 0.20 6.89
N LEU A 58 -12.67 -0.46 6.95
CA LEU A 58 -12.86 -1.79 6.35
C LEU A 58 -12.61 -1.78 4.84
N ASN A 59 -13.11 -0.77 4.12
CA ASN A 59 -12.87 -0.63 2.69
C ASN A 59 -11.37 -0.53 2.38
N SER A 60 -10.62 0.28 3.13
CA SER A 60 -9.17 0.40 2.95
C SER A 60 -8.46 -0.93 3.21
N LEU A 61 -8.84 -1.66 4.25
CA LEU A 61 -8.27 -2.98 4.54
C LEU A 61 -8.55 -3.97 3.41
N ILE A 62 -9.78 -4.01 2.88
CA ILE A 62 -10.14 -4.88 1.74
C ILE A 62 -9.32 -4.52 0.50
N VAL A 63 -9.24 -3.22 0.16
CA VAL A 63 -8.46 -2.75 -1.00
C VAL A 63 -7.00 -3.12 -0.85
N VAL A 64 -6.41 -2.90 0.32
CA VAL A 64 -5.00 -3.23 0.58
C VAL A 64 -4.73 -4.72 0.46
N VAL A 65 -5.52 -5.56 1.13
CA VAL A 65 -5.33 -7.02 1.11
C VAL A 65 -5.50 -7.56 -0.31
N ALA A 66 -6.57 -7.15 -1.00
CA ALA A 66 -6.82 -7.56 -2.37
C ALA A 66 -5.68 -7.11 -3.30
N SER A 67 -5.19 -5.87 -3.15
CA SER A 67 -4.09 -5.35 -3.96
C SER A 67 -2.78 -6.09 -3.71
N VAL A 68 -2.43 -6.36 -2.46
CA VAL A 68 -1.22 -7.11 -2.11
C VAL A 68 -1.25 -8.50 -2.74
N ILE A 69 -2.36 -9.21 -2.62
CA ILE A 69 -2.51 -10.56 -3.19
C ILE A 69 -2.43 -10.52 -4.72
N LEU A 70 -3.18 -9.64 -5.37
CA LEU A 70 -3.24 -9.58 -6.83
C LEU A 70 -1.95 -9.08 -7.45
N VAL A 71 -1.32 -8.06 -6.85
CA VAL A 71 -0.02 -7.56 -7.32
C VAL A 71 1.06 -8.62 -7.17
N ASP A 72 1.10 -9.37 -6.05
CA ASP A 72 2.06 -10.45 -5.84
C ASP A 72 1.87 -11.57 -6.89
N ILE A 73 0.64 -12.04 -7.09
CA ILE A 73 0.33 -13.09 -8.07
C ILE A 73 0.73 -12.66 -9.48
N VAL A 74 0.26 -11.49 -9.92
CA VAL A 74 0.52 -11.00 -11.29
C VAL A 74 2.00 -10.73 -11.50
N SER A 75 2.65 -10.07 -10.55
CA SER A 75 4.07 -9.71 -10.66
C SER A 75 4.97 -10.94 -10.67
N CYS A 76 4.75 -11.90 -9.78
CA CYS A 76 5.55 -13.13 -9.73
C CYS A 76 5.36 -13.99 -10.98
N THR A 77 4.10 -14.15 -11.43
CA THR A 77 3.80 -14.96 -12.63
C THR A 77 4.40 -14.35 -13.89
N MET A 78 4.20 -13.03 -14.11
CA MET A 78 4.78 -12.33 -15.25
C MET A 78 6.32 -12.33 -15.20
N ALA A 79 6.91 -12.07 -14.03
CA ALA A 79 8.35 -12.05 -13.84
C ALA A 79 8.98 -13.43 -14.11
N TYR A 80 8.34 -14.50 -13.66
CA TYR A 80 8.76 -15.86 -13.94
C TYR A 80 8.70 -16.17 -15.44
N GLY A 81 7.61 -15.81 -16.11
CA GLY A 81 7.47 -15.94 -17.56
C GLY A 81 8.58 -15.20 -18.31
N PHE A 82 8.80 -13.93 -18.00
CA PHE A 82 9.82 -13.11 -18.67
C PHE A 82 11.25 -13.61 -18.42
N GLU A 83 11.57 -14.17 -17.26
CA GLU A 83 12.94 -14.53 -16.93
C GLU A 83 13.27 -16.00 -17.23
N LYS A 84 12.38 -16.93 -16.87
CA LYS A 84 12.69 -18.36 -16.89
C LYS A 84 12.09 -19.11 -18.08
N LYS A 85 11.23 -18.46 -18.90
CA LYS A 85 10.58 -19.12 -20.02
C LYS A 85 11.09 -18.63 -21.38
N PRO A 86 11.14 -19.52 -22.39
CA PRO A 86 11.53 -19.16 -23.76
C PRO A 86 10.34 -18.53 -24.51
N ILE A 87 9.93 -17.32 -24.10
CA ILE A 87 8.81 -16.60 -24.74
C ILE A 87 9.36 -15.82 -25.95
N PRO A 88 8.84 -16.06 -27.18
CA PRO A 88 9.19 -15.25 -28.34
C PRO A 88 8.87 -13.76 -28.09
N GLY A 89 9.80 -12.88 -28.44
CA GLY A 89 9.58 -11.44 -28.27
C GLY A 89 9.59 -10.93 -26.82
N LYS A 90 10.07 -11.74 -25.84
CA LYS A 90 10.05 -11.33 -24.42
C LYS A 90 10.78 -10.03 -24.13
N LYS A 91 11.87 -9.71 -24.87
CA LYS A 91 12.62 -8.46 -24.68
C LYS A 91 11.78 -7.21 -25.02
N PRO A 92 11.21 -7.07 -26.24
CA PRO A 92 10.37 -5.93 -26.54
C PRO A 92 9.10 -5.88 -25.67
N LEU A 93 8.47 -7.01 -25.34
CA LEU A 93 7.33 -7.05 -24.44
C LEU A 93 7.69 -6.51 -23.04
N PHE A 94 8.82 -6.93 -22.49
CA PHE A 94 9.26 -6.42 -21.20
C PHE A 94 9.61 -4.91 -21.25
N ASN A 95 10.24 -4.46 -22.34
CA ASN A 95 10.52 -3.04 -22.55
C ASN A 95 9.24 -2.21 -22.63
N MET A 96 8.15 -2.73 -23.22
CA MET A 96 6.84 -2.09 -23.20
C MET A 96 6.29 -1.98 -21.75
N VAL A 97 6.43 -3.03 -20.95
CA VAL A 97 6.06 -2.98 -19.53
C VAL A 97 6.86 -1.89 -18.81
N LEU A 98 8.17 -1.81 -19.03
CA LEU A 98 9.01 -0.76 -18.44
C LEU A 98 8.63 0.64 -18.91
N ALA A 99 8.29 0.81 -20.19
CA ALA A 99 7.87 2.09 -20.74
C ALA A 99 6.63 2.67 -20.03
N THR A 100 5.72 1.81 -19.54
CA THR A 100 4.56 2.28 -18.77
C THR A 100 4.95 2.97 -17.45
N MET A 101 6.11 2.64 -16.86
CA MET A 101 6.59 3.30 -15.63
C MET A 101 7.04 4.75 -15.87
N MET A 102 7.31 5.13 -17.12
CA MET A 102 7.69 6.50 -17.46
C MET A 102 6.48 7.44 -17.54
N ILE A 103 5.28 6.88 -17.59
CA ILE A 103 4.04 7.66 -17.66
C ILE A 103 3.58 7.98 -16.23
N PRO A 104 3.44 9.28 -15.86
CA PRO A 104 2.89 9.63 -14.55
C PRO A 104 1.49 9.06 -14.38
N THR A 105 1.25 8.37 -13.27
CA THR A 105 -0.03 7.66 -13.02
C THR A 105 -1.23 8.61 -13.06
N GLN A 106 -1.05 9.86 -12.65
CA GLN A 106 -2.11 10.87 -12.65
C GLN A 106 -2.65 11.18 -14.05
N VAL A 107 -1.79 11.12 -15.08
CA VAL A 107 -2.19 11.34 -16.48
C VAL A 107 -3.13 10.24 -16.97
N VAL A 108 -2.92 9.01 -16.48
CA VAL A 108 -3.71 7.83 -16.87
C VAL A 108 -5.09 7.84 -16.21
N PHE A 109 -5.29 8.55 -15.09
CA PHE A 109 -6.54 8.51 -14.32
C PHE A 109 -7.76 8.95 -15.12
N ILE A 110 -7.64 9.91 -16.04
CA ILE A 110 -8.76 10.35 -16.87
C ILE A 110 -9.24 9.22 -17.78
N SER A 111 -8.31 8.57 -18.49
CA SER A 111 -8.62 7.46 -19.37
C SER A 111 -9.16 6.26 -18.59
N LEU A 112 -8.58 5.97 -17.45
CA LEU A 112 -9.01 4.89 -16.57
C LEU A 112 -10.43 5.14 -16.01
N TYR A 113 -10.74 6.39 -15.63
CA TYR A 113 -12.10 6.78 -15.21
C TYR A 113 -13.14 6.49 -16.30
N VAL A 114 -12.84 6.89 -17.54
CA VAL A 114 -13.74 6.61 -18.66
C VAL A 114 -13.95 5.10 -18.86
N MET A 115 -12.88 4.31 -18.74
CA MET A 115 -12.96 2.86 -18.86
C MET A 115 -13.83 2.23 -17.77
N ILE A 116 -13.58 2.54 -16.49
CA ILE A 116 -14.34 1.96 -15.37
C ILE A 116 -15.80 2.41 -15.39
N ARG A 117 -16.06 3.65 -15.83
CA ARG A 117 -17.43 4.16 -15.99
C ARG A 117 -18.20 3.40 -17.09
N LYS A 118 -17.57 3.20 -18.26
CA LYS A 118 -18.17 2.41 -19.36
C LYS A 118 -18.38 0.94 -18.98
N ALA A 119 -17.52 0.39 -18.15
CA ALA A 119 -17.63 -0.97 -17.63
C ALA A 119 -18.62 -1.11 -16.46
N ASN A 120 -19.27 -0.04 -16.00
CA ASN A 120 -20.14 0.00 -14.82
C ASN A 120 -19.45 -0.48 -13.52
N LEU A 121 -18.15 -0.23 -13.41
CA LEU A 121 -17.34 -0.64 -12.24
C LEU A 121 -17.16 0.48 -11.21
N MET A 122 -17.75 1.66 -11.42
CA MET A 122 -17.72 2.74 -10.42
C MET A 122 -18.24 2.26 -9.06
N ASN A 123 -17.68 2.78 -7.97
CA ASN A 123 -18.03 2.38 -6.60
C ASN A 123 -17.85 0.88 -6.33
N SER A 124 -16.78 0.27 -6.85
CA SER A 124 -16.45 -1.13 -6.61
C SER A 124 -15.00 -1.30 -6.13
N TYR A 125 -14.74 -2.37 -5.38
CA TYR A 125 -13.38 -2.72 -4.99
C TYR A 125 -12.49 -3.01 -6.19
N VAL A 126 -13.05 -3.59 -7.26
CA VAL A 126 -12.34 -3.88 -8.51
C VAL A 126 -11.77 -2.60 -9.11
N ALA A 127 -12.57 -1.53 -9.18
CA ALA A 127 -12.09 -0.23 -9.66
C ALA A 127 -10.96 0.35 -8.80
N LEU A 128 -10.98 0.12 -7.48
CA LEU A 128 -9.96 0.63 -6.56
C LEU A 128 -8.66 -0.17 -6.65
N VAL A 129 -8.72 -1.47 -6.94
CA VAL A 129 -7.57 -2.39 -6.91
C VAL A 129 -6.81 -2.43 -8.25
N ILE A 130 -7.53 -2.42 -9.39
CA ILE A 130 -6.92 -2.57 -10.72
C ILE A 130 -5.74 -1.62 -10.97
N PRO A 131 -5.80 -0.31 -10.65
CA PRO A 131 -4.70 0.61 -10.94
C PRO A 131 -3.41 0.35 -10.17
N LEU A 132 -3.48 -0.47 -9.10
CA LEU A 132 -2.31 -0.85 -8.31
C LEU A 132 -1.52 -2.00 -8.94
N ILE A 133 -2.12 -2.74 -9.89
CA ILE A 133 -1.45 -3.79 -10.66
C ILE A 133 -0.60 -3.11 -11.73
N GLY A 134 0.66 -2.86 -11.44
CA GLY A 134 1.54 -2.07 -12.29
C GLY A 134 2.86 -2.77 -12.63
N ALA A 135 3.61 -2.12 -13.52
CA ALA A 135 4.89 -2.62 -14.02
C ALA A 135 5.98 -2.73 -12.95
N PHE A 136 5.92 -1.91 -11.88
CA PHE A 136 6.92 -1.91 -10.82
C PHE A 136 7.08 -3.28 -10.16
N GLY A 137 5.97 -3.95 -9.81
CA GLY A 137 6.00 -5.28 -9.21
C GLY A 137 6.66 -6.31 -10.14
N VAL A 138 6.30 -6.29 -11.43
CA VAL A 138 6.88 -7.18 -12.44
C VAL A 138 8.38 -6.94 -12.60
N PHE A 139 8.79 -5.68 -12.69
CA PHE A 139 10.20 -5.30 -12.78
C PHE A 139 10.99 -5.78 -11.56
N MET A 140 10.50 -5.46 -10.36
CA MET A 140 11.14 -5.83 -9.11
C MET A 140 11.28 -7.35 -9.01
N MET A 141 10.18 -8.09 -9.14
CA MET A 141 10.21 -9.55 -9.02
C MET A 141 11.08 -10.23 -10.08
N ARG A 142 11.14 -9.67 -11.29
CA ARG A 142 12.03 -10.18 -12.33
C ARG A 142 13.50 -10.13 -11.94
N GLN A 143 13.95 -9.05 -11.27
CA GLN A 143 15.34 -8.93 -10.81
C GLN A 143 15.69 -10.03 -9.80
N PHE A 144 14.77 -10.35 -8.89
CA PHE A 144 14.98 -11.41 -7.89
C PHE A 144 14.89 -12.81 -8.50
N ILE A 145 13.91 -13.07 -9.38
CA ILE A 145 13.76 -14.37 -10.05
C ILE A 145 14.94 -14.65 -10.98
N ARG A 146 15.56 -13.62 -11.54
CA ARG A 146 16.79 -13.75 -12.32
C ARG A 146 17.93 -14.34 -11.49
N GLY A 147 18.01 -14.00 -10.21
CA GLY A 147 19.02 -14.51 -9.28
C GLY A 147 18.80 -15.97 -8.84
N VAL A 148 17.67 -16.59 -9.16
CA VAL A 148 17.41 -18.01 -8.87
C VAL A 148 18.21 -18.86 -9.86
N PRO A 149 19.13 -19.76 -9.40
CA PRO A 149 19.90 -20.65 -10.29
C PRO A 149 18.98 -21.58 -11.07
N ASN A 150 19.28 -21.77 -12.36
CA ASN A 150 18.49 -22.64 -13.22
C ASN A 150 18.59 -24.12 -12.82
N ASP A 151 19.71 -24.51 -12.20
CA ASP A 151 19.98 -25.88 -11.74
C ASP A 151 18.85 -26.44 -10.86
N PHE A 152 18.25 -25.59 -10.00
CA PHE A 152 17.08 -25.99 -9.19
C PHE A 152 15.83 -26.26 -10.02
N ILE A 153 15.65 -25.51 -11.10
CA ILE A 153 14.52 -25.67 -12.02
C ILE A 153 14.72 -26.95 -12.86
N GLU A 154 15.94 -27.16 -13.35
CA GLU A 154 16.32 -28.33 -14.16
C GLU A 154 16.24 -29.62 -13.34
N ALA A 155 16.74 -29.60 -12.10
CA ALA A 155 16.62 -30.75 -11.20
C ALA A 155 15.13 -31.11 -10.94
N ALA A 156 14.29 -30.12 -10.67
CA ALA A 156 12.86 -30.36 -10.49
C ALA A 156 12.16 -30.87 -11.76
N GLN A 157 12.64 -30.48 -12.96
CA GLN A 157 12.12 -31.01 -14.22
C GLN A 157 12.53 -32.50 -14.42
N ILE A 158 13.76 -32.85 -14.04
CA ILE A 158 14.23 -34.26 -14.07
C ILE A 158 13.41 -35.10 -13.10
N ASP A 159 13.04 -34.56 -11.93
CA ASP A 159 12.16 -35.20 -10.96
C ASP A 159 10.68 -35.27 -11.41
N GLY A 160 10.36 -34.84 -12.65
CA GLY A 160 9.02 -34.92 -13.22
C GLY A 160 8.02 -33.87 -12.67
N CYS A 161 8.51 -32.82 -12.03
CA CYS A 161 7.63 -31.75 -11.54
C CYS A 161 7.01 -30.96 -12.70
N SER A 162 5.69 -30.72 -12.60
CA SER A 162 5.01 -29.81 -13.54
C SER A 162 5.48 -28.35 -13.36
N GLU A 163 5.32 -27.53 -14.39
CA GLU A 163 5.71 -26.12 -14.37
C GLU A 163 5.08 -25.32 -13.22
N LEU A 164 3.81 -25.53 -12.93
CA LEU A 164 3.14 -24.90 -11.80
C LEU A 164 3.78 -25.34 -10.48
N ARG A 165 4.13 -26.63 -10.37
CA ARG A 165 4.78 -27.13 -9.15
C ARG A 165 6.17 -26.52 -8.96
N ILE A 166 6.95 -26.39 -10.02
CA ILE A 166 8.25 -25.72 -9.99
C ILE A 166 8.08 -24.26 -9.55
N PHE A 167 7.13 -23.55 -10.15
CA PHE A 167 6.85 -22.16 -9.79
C PHE A 167 6.50 -22.00 -8.29
N PHE A 168 5.51 -22.76 -7.80
CA PHE A 168 5.02 -22.61 -6.43
C PHE A 168 5.95 -23.21 -5.37
N GLN A 169 6.62 -24.34 -5.65
CA GLN A 169 7.39 -25.09 -4.64
C GLN A 169 8.89 -24.80 -4.69
N VAL A 170 9.43 -24.32 -5.82
CA VAL A 170 10.86 -24.03 -5.95
C VAL A 170 11.09 -22.53 -6.04
N VAL A 171 10.52 -21.86 -7.04
CA VAL A 171 10.86 -20.46 -7.33
C VAL A 171 10.28 -19.50 -6.30
N LEU A 172 8.99 -19.56 -6.00
CA LEU A 172 8.34 -18.63 -5.07
C LEU A 172 8.93 -18.66 -3.64
N PRO A 173 9.26 -19.83 -3.05
CA PRO A 173 9.95 -19.87 -1.76
C PRO A 173 11.33 -19.22 -1.77
N MET A 174 12.11 -19.40 -2.85
CA MET A 174 13.44 -18.80 -2.96
C MET A 174 13.43 -17.27 -3.05
N VAL A 175 12.35 -16.68 -3.59
CA VAL A 175 12.17 -15.22 -3.69
C VAL A 175 11.27 -14.66 -2.60
N LYS A 176 10.98 -15.42 -1.54
CA LYS A 176 10.11 -15.00 -0.43
C LYS A 176 10.47 -13.63 0.15
N PRO A 177 11.75 -13.27 0.41
CA PRO A 177 12.09 -11.95 0.92
C PRO A 177 11.66 -10.81 -0.02
N ALA A 178 11.86 -10.99 -1.33
CA ALA A 178 11.45 -10.01 -2.33
C ALA A 178 9.93 -9.84 -2.41
N ARG A 179 9.18 -10.94 -2.30
CA ARG A 179 7.71 -10.91 -2.24
C ARG A 179 7.19 -10.15 -1.03
N ILE A 180 7.82 -10.35 0.13
CA ILE A 180 7.48 -9.57 1.34
C ILE A 180 7.75 -8.08 1.10
N THR A 181 8.88 -7.73 0.50
CA THR A 181 9.21 -6.35 0.16
C THR A 181 8.18 -5.75 -0.82
N LEU A 182 7.79 -6.49 -1.87
CA LEU A 182 6.74 -6.07 -2.80
C LEU A 182 5.39 -5.87 -2.09
N ALA A 183 5.02 -6.79 -1.19
CA ALA A 183 3.79 -6.68 -0.40
C ALA A 183 3.76 -5.38 0.43
N VAL A 184 4.89 -5.02 1.03
CA VAL A 184 5.02 -3.79 1.80
C VAL A 184 4.90 -2.54 0.93
N PHE A 185 5.57 -2.49 -0.23
CA PHE A 185 5.41 -1.37 -1.17
C PHE A 185 3.97 -1.24 -1.66
N THR A 186 3.33 -2.35 -1.98
CA THR A 186 1.93 -2.37 -2.41
C THR A 186 0.99 -1.93 -1.29
N PHE A 187 1.21 -2.42 -0.06
CA PHE A 187 0.47 -1.97 1.12
C PHE A 187 0.55 -0.44 1.25
N ASN A 188 1.76 0.11 1.26
CA ASN A 188 1.96 1.54 1.44
C ASN A 188 1.30 2.36 0.33
N SER A 189 1.39 1.91 -0.93
CA SER A 189 0.76 2.56 -2.08
C SER A 189 -0.77 2.53 -1.98
N ALA A 190 -1.36 1.37 -1.66
CA ALA A 190 -2.79 1.20 -1.53
C ALA A 190 -3.37 1.96 -0.33
N TRP A 191 -2.69 1.91 0.83
CA TRP A 191 -3.12 2.59 2.05
C TRP A 191 -3.15 4.11 1.91
N ASN A 192 -2.12 4.68 1.27
CA ASN A 192 -2.00 6.13 1.10
C ASN A 192 -2.68 6.67 -0.16
N MET A 193 -3.31 5.81 -0.96
CA MET A 193 -3.98 6.21 -2.19
C MET A 193 -5.18 7.11 -1.87
N PHE A 194 -5.16 8.33 -2.41
CA PHE A 194 -6.19 9.35 -2.19
C PHE A 194 -6.89 9.76 -3.49
N LEU A 195 -6.09 10.21 -4.47
CA LEU A 195 -6.61 10.83 -5.68
C LEU A 195 -7.48 9.88 -6.52
N TRP A 196 -7.08 8.62 -6.63
CA TRP A 196 -7.85 7.65 -7.39
C TRP A 196 -9.18 7.29 -6.73
N PRO A 197 -9.26 6.93 -5.44
CA PRO A 197 -10.54 6.77 -4.74
C PRO A 197 -11.45 8.00 -4.84
N LEU A 198 -10.89 9.21 -4.79
CA LEU A 198 -11.67 10.44 -4.96
C LEU A 198 -12.38 10.51 -6.32
N ILE A 199 -11.75 9.98 -7.37
CA ILE A 199 -12.30 9.95 -8.72
C ILE A 199 -13.24 8.74 -8.94
N ALA A 200 -12.86 7.56 -8.40
CA ALA A 200 -13.53 6.30 -8.67
C ALA A 200 -14.73 6.00 -7.77
N THR A 201 -14.88 6.74 -6.65
CA THR A 201 -15.98 6.54 -5.71
C THR A 201 -16.81 7.81 -5.54
N THR A 202 -18.11 7.68 -5.74
CA THR A 202 -19.12 8.75 -5.54
C THR A 202 -20.02 8.47 -4.35
N LYS A 203 -20.06 7.20 -3.87
CA LYS A 203 -20.87 6.78 -2.73
C LYS A 203 -20.04 6.82 -1.46
N ASN A 204 -20.59 7.42 -0.39
CA ASN A 204 -19.92 7.48 0.91
C ASN A 204 -19.55 6.10 1.47
N GLU A 205 -20.38 5.08 1.19
CA GLU A 205 -20.16 3.70 1.62
C GLU A 205 -18.91 3.04 1.00
N MET A 206 -18.41 3.59 -0.12
CA MET A 206 -17.24 3.07 -0.83
C MET A 206 -15.97 3.91 -0.62
N GLN A 207 -16.05 4.96 0.18
CA GLN A 207 -14.88 5.75 0.51
C GLN A 207 -13.81 4.91 1.20
N THR A 208 -12.55 5.19 0.87
CA THR A 208 -11.39 4.69 1.61
C THR A 208 -11.13 5.56 2.83
N LEU A 209 -10.38 5.03 3.80
CA LEU A 209 -10.05 5.73 5.05
C LEU A 209 -9.38 7.10 4.80
N LYS A 210 -8.45 7.14 3.86
CA LYS A 210 -7.73 8.38 3.50
C LYS A 210 -8.66 9.44 2.91
N LEU A 211 -9.60 9.01 2.07
CA LEU A 211 -10.61 9.90 1.49
C LEU A 211 -11.59 10.41 2.57
N ALA A 212 -12.08 9.53 3.43
CA ALA A 212 -12.97 9.90 4.54
C ALA A 212 -12.28 10.84 5.54
N THR A 213 -11.01 10.61 5.88
CA THR A 213 -10.22 11.52 6.74
C THR A 213 -10.10 12.91 6.13
N SER A 214 -9.83 12.99 4.82
CA SER A 214 -9.72 14.28 4.12
C SER A 214 -11.04 15.07 4.11
N SER A 215 -12.17 14.39 3.95
CA SER A 215 -13.48 15.06 3.97
C SER A 215 -13.84 15.63 5.34
N LEU A 216 -13.35 15.04 6.43
CA LEU A 216 -13.54 15.59 7.78
C LEU A 216 -12.83 16.95 7.96
N THR A 217 -11.66 17.12 7.34
CA THR A 217 -10.87 18.35 7.46
C THR A 217 -11.57 19.54 6.77
N SER A 218 -12.32 19.30 5.70
CA SER A 218 -13.01 20.34 4.93
C SER A 218 -14.31 20.82 5.55
N HIS A 219 -14.96 20.00 6.39
CA HIS A 219 -16.30 20.28 6.92
C HIS A 219 -16.37 20.65 8.39
N LEU A 220 -15.29 20.53 9.17
CA LEU A 220 -15.32 20.62 10.64
C LEU A 220 -14.34 21.64 11.20
N ALA A 221 -14.52 22.91 10.80
CA ALA A 221 -13.82 24.03 11.46
C ALA A 221 -14.17 24.21 12.97
N THR A 222 -15.13 23.44 13.50
CA THR A 222 -15.63 23.59 14.86
C THR A 222 -14.92 22.73 15.91
N ASN A 223 -14.32 21.59 15.52
CA ASN A 223 -13.56 20.75 16.45
C ASN A 223 -12.41 20.05 15.72
N TYR A 224 -11.18 20.45 16.02
CA TYR A 224 -9.96 19.87 15.45
C TYR A 224 -9.65 18.45 15.99
N GLY A 225 -10.24 18.05 17.10
CA GLY A 225 -10.09 16.70 17.66
C GLY A 225 -10.56 15.62 16.71
N TYR A 226 -11.63 15.84 15.93
CA TYR A 226 -12.16 14.84 14.99
C TYR A 226 -11.18 14.49 13.85
N PRO A 227 -10.67 15.45 13.05
CA PRO A 227 -9.70 15.12 12.01
C PRO A 227 -8.39 14.57 12.58
N MET A 228 -7.96 15.00 13.77
CA MET A 228 -6.77 14.47 14.43
C MET A 228 -6.97 13.02 14.91
N ALA A 229 -8.14 12.69 15.46
CA ALA A 229 -8.49 11.31 15.79
C ALA A 229 -8.55 10.42 14.54
N ALA A 230 -9.14 10.91 13.44
CA ALA A 230 -9.16 10.19 12.17
C ALA A 230 -7.75 9.97 11.59
N ALA A 231 -6.88 10.99 11.66
CA ALA A 231 -5.49 10.90 11.26
C ALA A 231 -4.70 9.92 12.14
N THR A 232 -4.93 9.92 13.45
CA THR A 232 -4.33 8.98 14.40
C THR A 232 -4.70 7.55 14.08
N ILE A 233 -5.99 7.26 13.83
CA ILE A 233 -6.45 5.92 13.41
C ILE A 233 -5.80 5.52 12.10
N SER A 234 -5.71 6.44 11.13
CA SER A 234 -5.08 6.20 9.83
C SER A 234 -3.58 5.93 9.92
N PHE A 235 -2.90 6.51 10.91
CA PHE A 235 -1.49 6.29 11.19
C PHE A 235 -1.22 4.99 11.93
N LEU A 236 -2.09 4.61 12.87
CA LEU A 236 -1.86 3.43 13.71
C LEU A 236 -1.75 2.12 12.91
N VAL A 237 -2.56 1.95 11.85
CA VAL A 237 -2.54 0.71 11.06
C VAL A 237 -1.18 0.46 10.39
N PRO A 238 -0.62 1.39 9.57
CA PRO A 238 0.71 1.19 9.00
C PRO A 238 1.82 1.17 10.06
N PHE A 239 1.67 1.89 11.18
CA PHE A 239 2.62 1.87 12.27
C PHE A 239 2.71 0.50 12.93
N ILE A 240 1.57 -0.10 13.26
CA ILE A 240 1.49 -1.46 13.83
C ILE A 240 2.10 -2.47 12.85
N LEU A 241 1.71 -2.40 11.56
CA LEU A 241 2.29 -3.26 10.54
C LEU A 241 3.82 -3.13 10.47
N TYR A 242 4.33 -1.89 10.49
CA TYR A 242 5.77 -1.64 10.48
C TYR A 242 6.47 -2.25 11.69
N CYS A 243 5.91 -2.11 12.89
CA CYS A 243 6.49 -2.70 14.11
C CYS A 243 6.64 -4.24 14.00
N PHE A 244 5.68 -4.91 13.36
CA PHE A 244 5.77 -6.35 13.14
C PHE A 244 6.70 -6.75 11.99
N MET A 245 6.84 -5.92 10.97
CA MET A 245 7.56 -6.23 9.74
C MET A 245 8.90 -5.51 9.57
N GLN A 246 9.35 -4.72 10.57
CA GLN A 246 10.58 -3.91 10.47
C GLN A 246 11.83 -4.73 10.08
N LYS A 247 11.93 -5.96 10.57
CA LYS A 247 13.05 -6.86 10.27
C LYS A 247 13.07 -7.25 8.79
N GLN A 248 11.92 -7.61 8.24
CA GLN A 248 11.77 -7.96 6.83
C GLN A 248 11.98 -6.75 5.90
N PHE A 249 11.61 -5.55 6.37
CA PHE A 249 11.87 -4.29 5.67
C PHE A 249 13.37 -4.05 5.48
N VAL A 250 14.14 -4.16 6.56
CA VAL A 250 15.58 -3.93 6.52
C VAL A 250 16.29 -4.98 5.67
N GLU A 251 15.93 -6.25 5.80
CA GLU A 251 16.50 -7.34 5.00
C GLU A 251 16.18 -7.19 3.50
N GLY A 252 14.94 -6.81 3.16
CA GLY A 252 14.50 -6.64 1.77
C GLY A 252 15.22 -5.48 1.06
N ILE A 253 15.46 -4.37 1.75
CA ILE A 253 16.18 -3.21 1.20
C ILE A 253 17.68 -3.53 1.07
N ALA A 254 18.27 -4.21 2.06
CA ALA A 254 19.67 -4.60 2.04
C ALA A 254 20.01 -5.54 0.88
N LEU A 255 19.11 -6.49 0.56
CA LEU A 255 19.29 -7.42 -0.58
C LEU A 255 19.20 -6.72 -1.95
N GLY A 256 18.45 -5.61 -2.05
CA GLY A 256 18.39 -4.78 -3.27
C GLY A 256 19.57 -3.83 -3.46
N GLY A 257 20.30 -3.50 -2.38
CA GLY A 257 21.40 -2.54 -2.36
C GLY A 257 22.80 -3.12 -2.50
N VAL A 258 22.98 -4.42 -2.34
CA VAL A 258 24.30 -5.07 -2.38
C VAL A 258 24.52 -5.73 -3.74
N LYS A 259 24.79 -4.93 -4.77
CA LYS A 259 25.55 -5.28 -5.97
C LYS A 259 26.32 -4.04 -6.40
N GLY A 260 27.34 -3.72 -5.67
CA GLY A 260 28.46 -2.90 -6.09
C GLY A 260 29.70 -3.76 -6.04
#